data_48dc7fcf2911d24ecfa8fe367d1dcb4a
#
_entry.id   48dc7fcf2911d24ecfa8fe367d1dcb4a
#
_cell.length_a   1.000
_cell.length_b   1.000
_cell.length_c   1.000
_cell.angle_alpha   90.00
_cell.angle_beta   90.00
_cell.angle_gamma   90.00
#
_symmetry.space_group_name_H-M   'P 1'
#
loop_
_entity.id
_entity.type
_entity.pdbx_description
1 polymer ?
#
loop_
_entity_poly.entity_id
_entity_poly.type
_entity_poly.pdbx_seq_one_letter_code
_entity_poly.pdbx_strand_id
1 'polypeptide(L)'
;MKTQIKKTHTKNGKIEKETYFKGDKRMEKKEEVLRALKKVVDPEIGKNIVDLGMVKDLTVEDDKVSFTLALTVSECPLKNEMKNNAEKVLKELGFKEVNITFGKLTEEEIKKIFPNWTGTPPILEKGNIKHLIAIGSGKGGVGKSTVVTNLAIALSKLGYRTGILDADIHGPNIPIMFGIKDKPYGIDNKILPHERYGVRVMSLGFMMSGEGSPVIWRGPLVTKAIKELFQFTVWGDLDFLLIDLPPGTGDATITVGQSLPLTSAIVVTTPQRVAVSDALRSAKTFEKLNVKLLGIVENMSYFICPDSGKKYNIFGEGGGEAMSIALKVPLLGKVPMELDLREGGDTGEPITVRNPESASSKAFLEIAEKVVELTGVSKESN
;
A
#
# COMPACT_ATOMS: atom_id res chain seq x y z
N MET A 1 19.36 44.91 -25.75
CA MET A 1 19.78 43.96 -26.80
C MET A 1 21.15 44.37 -27.33
N LYS A 2 22.23 43.66 -27.02
CA LYS A 2 23.54 43.92 -27.60
C LYS A 2 23.77 42.86 -28.69
N THR A 3 23.73 43.30 -29.94
CA THR A 3 24.04 42.51 -31.13
C THR A 3 25.56 42.46 -31.30
N GLN A 4 26.17 41.29 -31.31
CA GLN A 4 27.56 41.12 -31.71
C GLN A 4 27.62 40.48 -33.09
N ILE A 5 28.27 41.14 -34.02
CA ILE A 5 28.51 40.63 -35.38
C ILE A 5 29.80 39.76 -35.31
N LYS A 6 29.70 38.50 -35.64
CA LYS A 6 30.83 37.59 -35.82
C LYS A 6 30.75 36.88 -37.17
N LYS A 7 31.73 37.11 -37.98
CA LYS A 7 32.13 36.56 -39.29
C LYS A 7 31.48 37.21 -40.52
N THR A 8 32.33 37.71 -41.35
CA THR A 8 32.12 38.08 -42.74
C THR A 8 32.68 36.99 -43.66
N HIS A 9 31.83 36.37 -44.46
CA HIS A 9 32.30 35.53 -45.56
C HIS A 9 31.94 36.21 -46.90
N THR A 10 32.92 36.26 -47.82
CA THR A 10 32.71 36.77 -49.19
C THR A 10 32.43 35.59 -50.11
N LYS A 11 31.24 35.50 -50.68
CA LYS A 11 30.93 34.61 -51.78
C LYS A 11 30.32 35.46 -52.93
N ASN A 12 30.95 35.41 -54.12
CA ASN A 12 30.53 36.18 -55.33
C ASN A 12 30.43 37.69 -55.12
N GLY A 13 31.41 38.34 -54.40
CA GLY A 13 31.51 39.78 -54.33
C GLY A 13 30.45 40.49 -53.47
N LYS A 14 29.59 39.78 -52.78
CA LYS A 14 28.62 40.33 -51.79
C LYS A 14 29.02 39.89 -50.38
N ILE A 15 29.02 40.85 -49.47
CA ILE A 15 29.21 40.61 -48.04
C ILE A 15 27.87 40.28 -47.42
N GLU A 16 27.68 39.01 -47.06
CA GLU A 16 26.54 38.60 -46.22
C GLU A 16 26.91 38.64 -44.75
N LYS A 17 26.16 39.36 -43.95
CA LYS A 17 26.33 39.46 -42.50
C LYS A 17 25.32 38.56 -41.85
N GLU A 18 25.80 37.43 -41.31
CA GLU A 18 24.98 36.59 -40.43
C GLU A 18 24.92 37.16 -39.01
N THR A 19 23.73 37.45 -38.55
CA THR A 19 23.47 37.99 -37.21
C THR A 19 22.94 36.86 -36.33
N TYR A 20 23.79 36.42 -35.41
CA TYR A 20 23.34 35.45 -34.39
C TYR A 20 22.81 36.18 -33.17
N PHE A 21 21.62 35.81 -32.72
CA PHE A 21 21.02 36.32 -31.49
C PHE A 21 21.53 35.55 -30.27
N LYS A 22 22.00 36.28 -29.26
CA LYS A 22 22.47 35.70 -27.98
C LYS A 22 21.35 34.98 -27.20
N GLY A 23 20.08 35.09 -27.68
CA GLY A 23 18.91 34.38 -27.15
C GLY A 23 18.88 32.87 -27.46
N ASP A 24 19.51 32.46 -28.55
CA ASP A 24 19.46 31.10 -29.06
C ASP A 24 20.19 30.09 -28.14
N LYS A 25 21.41 30.46 -27.72
CA LYS A 25 22.23 29.61 -26.83
C LYS A 25 21.62 29.37 -25.43
N ARG A 26 20.85 30.32 -24.92
CA ARG A 26 20.20 30.20 -23.61
C ARG A 26 18.98 29.33 -23.67
N MET A 27 18.27 29.35 -24.79
CA MET A 27 17.15 28.46 -25.06
C MET A 27 17.64 27.01 -25.28
N GLU A 28 18.70 26.81 -26.04
CA GLU A 28 19.29 25.48 -26.25
C GLU A 28 19.75 24.83 -24.92
N LYS A 29 20.45 25.59 -24.06
CA LYS A 29 20.86 25.11 -22.71
C LYS A 29 19.65 24.78 -21.83
N LYS A 30 18.56 25.56 -21.90
CA LYS A 30 17.35 25.32 -21.12
C LYS A 30 16.65 24.02 -21.57
N GLU A 31 16.61 23.77 -22.87
CA GLU A 31 16.06 22.52 -23.41
C GLU A 31 16.92 21.28 -23.04
N GLU A 32 18.25 21.45 -23.01
CA GLU A 32 19.17 20.40 -22.58
C GLU A 32 18.95 20.03 -21.12
N VAL A 33 18.82 21.03 -20.23
CA VAL A 33 18.47 20.85 -18.82
C VAL A 33 17.14 20.13 -18.67
N LEU A 34 16.09 20.53 -19.39
CA LEU A 34 14.79 19.87 -19.33
C LEU A 34 14.86 18.43 -19.82
N ARG A 35 15.62 18.14 -20.88
CA ARG A 35 15.85 16.77 -21.35
C ARG A 35 16.56 15.90 -20.32
N ALA A 36 17.52 16.45 -19.60
CA ALA A 36 18.21 15.74 -18.54
C ALA A 36 17.28 15.49 -17.34
N LEU A 37 16.49 16.48 -16.93
CA LEU A 37 15.51 16.35 -15.86
C LEU A 37 14.38 15.35 -16.15
N LYS A 38 14.13 15.00 -17.42
CA LYS A 38 13.22 13.88 -17.78
C LYS A 38 13.70 12.52 -17.29
N LYS A 39 14.97 12.37 -16.91
CA LYS A 39 15.49 11.15 -16.26
C LYS A 39 15.06 11.03 -14.79
N VAL A 40 14.61 12.12 -14.19
CA VAL A 40 14.15 12.15 -12.80
C VAL A 40 12.66 11.83 -12.79
N VAL A 41 12.33 10.68 -12.24
CA VAL A 41 10.94 10.17 -12.16
C VAL A 41 10.41 10.39 -10.76
N ASP A 42 9.18 10.88 -10.64
CA ASP A 42 8.44 10.85 -9.38
C ASP A 42 8.05 9.39 -9.07
N PRO A 43 8.56 8.80 -7.98
CA PRO A 43 8.33 7.38 -7.70
C PRO A 43 6.88 7.04 -7.36
N GLU A 44 6.09 8.01 -6.89
CA GLU A 44 4.67 7.80 -6.57
C GLU A 44 3.80 7.80 -7.83
N ILE A 45 4.14 8.66 -8.80
CA ILE A 45 3.35 8.87 -10.02
C ILE A 45 3.87 8.00 -11.18
N GLY A 46 5.17 7.62 -11.14
CA GLY A 46 5.82 6.83 -12.19
C GLY A 46 6.09 7.61 -13.48
N LYS A 47 5.96 8.94 -13.48
CA LYS A 47 6.24 9.84 -14.59
C LYS A 47 7.37 10.80 -14.24
N ASN A 48 8.08 11.32 -15.26
CA ASN A 48 9.17 12.26 -15.01
C ASN A 48 8.65 13.65 -14.56
N ILE A 49 9.46 14.32 -13.75
CA ILE A 49 9.10 15.61 -13.13
C ILE A 49 8.86 16.75 -14.15
N VAL A 50 9.38 16.63 -15.38
CA VAL A 50 9.18 17.65 -16.44
C VAL A 50 7.79 17.50 -17.05
N ASP A 51 7.42 16.26 -17.44
CA ASP A 51 6.10 15.98 -18.04
C ASP A 51 4.96 16.15 -17.01
N LEU A 52 5.27 16.00 -15.71
CA LEU A 52 4.37 16.34 -14.61
C LEU A 52 4.27 17.86 -14.34
N GLY A 53 5.02 18.70 -15.08
CA GLY A 53 5.02 20.14 -14.85
C GLY A 53 5.52 20.56 -13.47
N MET A 54 6.29 19.69 -12.78
CA MET A 54 6.83 19.96 -11.45
C MET A 54 8.05 20.89 -11.48
N VAL A 55 8.68 21.12 -12.66
CA VAL A 55 9.81 22.02 -12.84
C VAL A 55 9.29 23.43 -13.14
N LYS A 56 9.40 24.34 -12.16
CA LYS A 56 8.94 25.74 -12.25
C LYS A 56 10.13 26.71 -12.17
N ASP A 57 9.97 27.91 -12.70
CA ASP A 57 10.90 29.02 -12.59
C ASP A 57 12.32 28.67 -13.00
N LEU A 58 12.47 27.77 -14.01
CA LEU A 58 13.80 27.30 -14.45
C LEU A 58 14.62 28.45 -15.02
N THR A 59 15.75 28.74 -14.35
CA THR A 59 16.80 29.67 -14.79
C THR A 59 18.10 28.93 -15.01
N VAL A 60 18.75 29.20 -16.14
CA VAL A 60 20.02 28.57 -16.53
C VAL A 60 21.03 29.67 -16.86
N GLU A 61 22.12 29.68 -16.12
CA GLU A 61 23.30 30.51 -16.33
C GLU A 61 24.48 29.64 -16.72
N ASP A 62 25.67 30.22 -16.96
CA ASP A 62 26.78 29.44 -17.52
C ASP A 62 27.15 28.20 -16.71
N ASP A 63 27.32 28.34 -15.39
CA ASP A 63 27.72 27.26 -14.46
C ASP A 63 26.66 26.96 -13.39
N LYS A 64 25.50 27.66 -13.45
CA LYS A 64 24.47 27.63 -12.43
C LYS A 64 23.12 27.34 -13.02
N VAL A 65 22.36 26.45 -12.36
CA VAL A 65 20.96 26.16 -12.65
C VAL A 65 20.12 26.28 -11.39
N SER A 66 18.97 26.94 -11.49
CA SER A 66 18.03 27.00 -10.38
C SER A 66 16.60 26.82 -10.87
N PHE A 67 15.80 26.10 -10.08
CA PHE A 67 14.38 25.91 -10.34
C PHE A 67 13.62 25.54 -9.05
N THR A 68 12.31 25.67 -9.12
CA THR A 68 11.40 25.22 -8.08
C THR A 68 10.87 23.84 -8.44
N LEU A 69 11.08 22.84 -7.56
CA LEU A 69 10.46 21.53 -7.65
C LEU A 69 9.09 21.59 -6.97
N ALA A 70 8.03 21.78 -7.76
CA ALA A 70 6.67 21.91 -7.28
C ALA A 70 6.07 20.52 -7.05
N LEU A 71 5.70 20.22 -5.81
CA LEU A 71 5.18 18.93 -5.37
C LEU A 71 3.65 18.89 -5.43
N THR A 72 3.08 17.70 -5.60
CA THR A 72 1.62 17.47 -5.55
C THR A 72 1.06 17.59 -4.13
N VAL A 73 1.86 17.24 -3.12
CA VAL A 73 1.53 17.36 -1.69
C VAL A 73 2.64 18.09 -0.94
N SER A 74 2.27 18.93 0.04
CA SER A 74 3.23 19.81 0.76
C SER A 74 4.31 19.04 1.52
N GLU A 75 4.00 17.84 2.00
CA GLU A 75 4.90 16.96 2.76
C GLU A 75 5.15 15.64 2.02
N CYS A 76 5.69 15.74 0.79
CA CYS A 76 6.11 14.54 0.08
C CYS A 76 7.36 13.94 0.76
N PRO A 77 7.32 12.70 1.26
CA PRO A 77 8.46 12.06 1.91
C PRO A 77 9.64 11.84 0.94
N LEU A 78 9.37 11.84 -0.36
CA LEU A 78 10.35 11.61 -1.43
C LEU A 78 10.96 12.89 -2.01
N LYS A 79 10.56 14.06 -1.51
CA LYS A 79 11.05 15.34 -2.02
C LYS A 79 12.58 15.43 -2.06
N ASN A 80 13.25 14.91 -1.02
CA ASN A 80 14.71 14.91 -0.94
C ASN A 80 15.36 13.92 -1.93
N GLU A 81 14.73 12.80 -2.21
CA GLU A 81 15.22 11.83 -3.19
C GLU A 81 15.13 12.39 -4.61
N MET A 82 13.99 12.98 -4.98
CA MET A 82 13.82 13.66 -6.27
C MET A 82 14.80 14.81 -6.42
N LYS A 83 15.01 15.62 -5.36
CA LYS A 83 15.99 16.68 -5.34
C LYS A 83 17.41 16.14 -5.59
N ASN A 84 17.83 15.11 -4.85
CA ASN A 84 19.17 14.50 -4.99
C ASN A 84 19.38 13.92 -6.39
N ASN A 85 18.36 13.27 -6.96
CA ASN A 85 18.42 12.73 -8.32
C ASN A 85 18.52 13.84 -9.36
N ALA A 86 17.78 14.94 -9.18
CA ALA A 86 17.86 16.11 -10.06
C ALA A 86 19.23 16.80 -9.96
N GLU A 87 19.77 16.98 -8.75
CA GLU A 87 21.11 17.52 -8.55
C GLU A 87 22.19 16.66 -9.21
N LYS A 88 22.09 15.33 -9.09
CA LYS A 88 23.03 14.40 -9.70
C LYS A 88 23.05 14.53 -11.21
N VAL A 89 21.88 14.48 -11.84
CA VAL A 89 21.75 14.57 -13.31
C VAL A 89 22.26 15.92 -13.85
N LEU A 90 22.01 17.02 -13.12
CA LEU A 90 22.48 18.35 -13.53
C LEU A 90 23.98 18.54 -13.33
N LYS A 91 24.58 17.96 -12.29
CA LYS A 91 26.03 17.91 -12.10
C LYS A 91 26.73 17.07 -13.18
N GLU A 92 26.13 15.99 -13.64
CA GLU A 92 26.62 15.20 -14.77
C GLU A 92 26.63 15.99 -16.09
N LEU A 93 25.75 17.00 -16.24
CA LEU A 93 25.77 17.95 -17.36
C LEU A 93 26.82 19.05 -17.23
N GLY A 94 27.57 19.08 -16.11
CA GLY A 94 28.68 20.04 -15.88
C GLY A 94 28.29 21.31 -15.13
N PHE A 95 27.07 21.41 -14.57
CA PHE A 95 26.72 22.53 -13.69
C PHE A 95 27.43 22.45 -12.35
N LYS A 96 28.10 23.51 -11.92
CA LYS A 96 28.81 23.57 -10.63
C LYS A 96 27.87 23.92 -9.47
N GLU A 97 26.88 24.76 -9.75
CA GLU A 97 25.90 25.21 -8.75
C GLU A 97 24.49 24.85 -9.18
N VAL A 98 23.83 24.05 -8.36
CA VAL A 98 22.45 23.59 -8.58
C VAL A 98 21.59 23.97 -7.37
N ASN A 99 20.65 24.90 -7.58
CA ASN A 99 19.76 25.41 -6.54
C ASN A 99 18.32 24.94 -6.80
N ILE A 100 17.84 24.05 -5.95
CA ILE A 100 16.47 23.50 -6.05
C ILE A 100 15.71 23.91 -4.80
N THR A 101 14.66 24.70 -4.99
CA THR A 101 13.69 25.06 -3.96
C THR A 101 12.44 24.20 -4.10
N PHE A 102 11.72 24.00 -2.99
CA PHE A 102 10.44 23.26 -3.03
C PHE A 102 9.27 24.23 -3.13
N GLY A 103 8.28 23.86 -3.95
CA GLY A 103 7.02 24.55 -4.11
C GLY A 103 5.87 23.57 -4.10
N LYS A 104 4.65 24.05 -4.34
CA LYS A 104 3.45 23.25 -4.45
C LYS A 104 2.78 23.53 -5.81
N LEU A 105 2.29 22.48 -6.46
CA LEU A 105 1.42 22.61 -7.62
C LEU A 105 0.07 23.17 -7.19
N THR A 106 -0.51 24.03 -8.02
CA THR A 106 -1.88 24.51 -7.81
C THR A 106 -2.90 23.41 -8.12
N GLU A 107 -4.10 23.52 -7.57
CA GLU A 107 -5.17 22.56 -7.86
C GLU A 107 -5.50 22.45 -9.35
N GLU A 108 -5.41 23.57 -10.07
CA GLU A 108 -5.61 23.59 -11.53
C GLU A 108 -4.51 22.83 -12.28
N GLU A 109 -3.27 22.94 -11.84
CA GLU A 109 -2.14 22.22 -12.42
C GLU A 109 -2.23 20.72 -12.10
N ILE A 110 -2.61 20.37 -10.88
CA ILE A 110 -2.87 18.98 -10.49
C ILE A 110 -4.01 18.40 -11.33
N LYS A 111 -5.11 19.11 -11.55
CA LYS A 111 -6.22 18.67 -12.40
C LYS A 111 -5.82 18.49 -13.87
N LYS A 112 -4.88 19.26 -14.39
CA LYS A 112 -4.35 19.06 -15.75
C LYS A 112 -3.53 17.78 -15.89
N ILE A 113 -2.78 17.42 -14.84
CA ILE A 113 -1.96 16.19 -14.78
C ILE A 113 -2.87 14.98 -14.53
N PHE A 114 -3.87 15.16 -13.66
CA PHE A 114 -4.84 14.17 -13.23
C PHE A 114 -6.26 14.73 -13.36
N PRO A 115 -6.92 14.62 -14.53
CA PRO A 115 -8.25 15.20 -14.75
C PRO A 115 -9.31 14.77 -13.74
N ASN A 116 -9.13 13.59 -13.14
CA ASN A 116 -10.00 13.01 -12.11
C ASN A 116 -9.47 13.18 -10.69
N TRP A 117 -8.54 14.12 -10.46
CA TRP A 117 -7.95 14.33 -9.13
C TRP A 117 -8.97 14.93 -8.16
N THR A 118 -9.27 14.21 -7.10
CA THR A 118 -10.18 14.61 -6.01
C THR A 118 -9.46 15.08 -4.74
N GLY A 119 -8.13 15.35 -4.83
CA GLY A 119 -7.30 15.71 -3.67
C GLY A 119 -6.68 14.51 -2.96
N THR A 120 -7.05 13.30 -3.34
CA THR A 120 -6.48 12.02 -2.86
C THR A 120 -5.77 11.30 -4.01
N PRO A 121 -4.74 10.48 -3.75
CA PRO A 121 -4.15 9.62 -4.76
C PRO A 121 -5.23 8.81 -5.47
N PRO A 122 -5.11 8.55 -6.79
CA PRO A 122 -6.11 7.74 -7.50
C PRO A 122 -6.25 6.39 -6.81
N ILE A 123 -7.44 6.13 -6.30
CA ILE A 123 -7.78 4.82 -5.74
C ILE A 123 -7.84 3.83 -6.90
N LEU A 124 -7.13 2.71 -6.76
CA LEU A 124 -7.17 1.64 -7.75
C LEU A 124 -8.60 1.09 -7.85
N GLU A 125 -9.06 0.82 -9.06
CA GLU A 125 -10.35 0.17 -9.25
C GLU A 125 -10.30 -1.26 -8.70
N LYS A 126 -11.33 -1.64 -7.95
CA LYS A 126 -11.42 -2.98 -7.35
C LYS A 126 -11.77 -4.10 -8.34
N GLY A 127 -12.02 -3.75 -9.61
CA GLY A 127 -12.44 -4.73 -10.61
C GLY A 127 -13.70 -5.51 -10.17
N ASN A 128 -13.71 -6.82 -10.37
CA ASN A 128 -14.82 -7.70 -10.01
C ASN A 128 -14.77 -8.17 -8.53
N ILE A 129 -14.14 -7.41 -7.63
CA ILE A 129 -14.09 -7.71 -6.20
C ILE A 129 -15.24 -6.98 -5.52
N LYS A 130 -16.21 -7.71 -4.92
CA LYS A 130 -17.38 -7.09 -4.27
C LYS A 130 -16.99 -6.34 -3.00
N HIS A 131 -16.26 -7.00 -2.10
CA HIS A 131 -15.83 -6.45 -0.81
C HIS A 131 -14.32 -6.56 -0.63
N LEU A 132 -13.68 -5.39 -0.46
CA LEU A 132 -12.27 -5.25 -0.13
C LEU A 132 -12.16 -4.86 1.35
N ILE A 133 -11.83 -5.82 2.21
CA ILE A 133 -11.88 -5.66 3.67
C ILE A 133 -10.45 -5.57 4.22
N ALA A 134 -10.10 -4.42 4.79
CA ALA A 134 -8.84 -4.27 5.50
C ALA A 134 -8.90 -4.90 6.87
N ILE A 135 -7.87 -5.68 7.23
CA ILE A 135 -7.71 -6.22 8.58
C ILE A 135 -6.55 -5.49 9.24
N GLY A 136 -6.87 -4.70 10.24
CA GLY A 136 -5.90 -3.88 10.96
C GLY A 136 -5.75 -4.29 12.42
N SER A 137 -4.66 -3.87 13.03
CA SER A 137 -4.44 -4.02 14.48
C SER A 137 -3.65 -2.84 15.03
N GLY A 138 -3.82 -2.54 16.31
CA GLY A 138 -3.11 -1.43 16.94
C GLY A 138 -1.63 -1.70 17.20
N LYS A 139 -1.23 -2.96 17.29
CA LYS A 139 0.16 -3.41 17.55
C LYS A 139 0.42 -4.78 16.94
N GLY A 140 1.68 -5.16 16.81
CA GLY A 140 2.09 -6.52 16.44
C GLY A 140 1.78 -7.56 17.54
N GLY A 141 1.73 -8.83 17.14
CA GLY A 141 1.58 -9.95 18.09
C GLY A 141 0.15 -10.21 18.59
N VAL A 142 -0.88 -9.54 18.08
CA VAL A 142 -2.29 -9.81 18.44
C VAL A 142 -2.91 -10.94 17.62
N GLY A 143 -2.17 -11.55 16.69
CA GLY A 143 -2.63 -12.63 15.82
C GLY A 143 -3.48 -12.15 14.63
N LYS A 144 -3.23 -10.95 14.13
CA LYS A 144 -3.91 -10.38 12.95
C LYS A 144 -3.90 -11.35 11.76
N SER A 145 -2.73 -11.82 11.32
CA SER A 145 -2.57 -12.73 10.18
C SER A 145 -3.25 -14.08 10.42
N THR A 146 -3.28 -14.56 11.68
CA THR A 146 -4.05 -15.76 12.08
C THR A 146 -5.55 -15.56 11.83
N VAL A 147 -6.06 -14.38 12.21
CA VAL A 147 -7.47 -14.02 11.96
C VAL A 147 -7.74 -13.91 10.46
N VAL A 148 -6.88 -13.23 9.69
CA VAL A 148 -7.01 -13.12 8.23
C VAL A 148 -7.09 -14.48 7.56
N THR A 149 -6.12 -15.35 7.87
CA THR A 149 -6.02 -16.70 7.30
C THR A 149 -7.28 -17.53 7.55
N ASN A 150 -7.67 -17.62 8.82
CA ASN A 150 -8.79 -18.49 9.20
C ASN A 150 -10.16 -17.91 8.81
N LEU A 151 -10.32 -16.58 8.84
CA LEU A 151 -11.52 -15.91 8.35
C LEU A 151 -11.70 -16.12 6.83
N ALA A 152 -10.62 -15.99 6.04
CA ALA A 152 -10.68 -16.23 4.60
C ALA A 152 -11.11 -17.67 4.28
N ILE A 153 -10.54 -18.64 4.98
CA ILE A 153 -10.91 -20.05 4.80
C ILE A 153 -12.36 -20.31 5.26
N ALA A 154 -12.80 -19.68 6.35
CA ALA A 154 -14.17 -19.79 6.83
C ALA A 154 -15.17 -19.21 5.81
N LEU A 155 -14.88 -18.05 5.22
CA LEU A 155 -15.69 -17.46 4.14
C LEU A 155 -15.74 -18.38 2.90
N SER A 156 -14.58 -18.97 2.53
CA SER A 156 -14.52 -19.94 1.43
C SER A 156 -15.37 -21.20 1.73
N LYS A 157 -15.32 -21.72 2.96
CA LYS A 157 -16.17 -22.85 3.39
C LYS A 157 -17.67 -22.52 3.38
N LEU A 158 -18.02 -21.26 3.61
CA LEU A 158 -19.39 -20.78 3.42
C LEU A 158 -19.78 -20.63 1.93
N GLY A 159 -18.88 -20.93 1.00
CA GLY A 159 -19.12 -20.91 -0.45
C GLY A 159 -18.90 -19.56 -1.12
N TYR A 160 -18.19 -18.63 -0.49
CA TYR A 160 -17.82 -17.34 -1.08
C TYR A 160 -16.44 -17.40 -1.72
N ARG A 161 -16.29 -16.81 -2.91
CA ARG A 161 -15.01 -16.65 -3.60
C ARG A 161 -14.15 -15.66 -2.81
N THR A 162 -13.07 -16.15 -2.24
CA THR A 162 -12.27 -15.38 -1.28
C THR A 162 -10.81 -15.30 -1.69
N GLY A 163 -10.19 -14.13 -1.47
CA GLY A 163 -8.76 -13.92 -1.63
C GLY A 163 -8.13 -13.24 -0.41
N ILE A 164 -6.81 -13.31 -0.33
CA ILE A 164 -5.98 -12.59 0.63
C ILE A 164 -4.87 -11.85 -0.12
N LEU A 165 -4.70 -10.56 0.20
CA LEU A 165 -3.50 -9.80 -0.12
C LEU A 165 -2.76 -9.51 1.18
N ASP A 166 -1.62 -10.17 1.38
CA ASP A 166 -0.73 -9.92 2.51
C ASP A 166 0.16 -8.71 2.20
N ALA A 167 -0.16 -7.61 2.86
CA ALA A 167 0.52 -6.33 2.76
C ALA A 167 1.42 -6.04 3.97
N ASP A 168 1.59 -7.00 4.89
CA ASP A 168 2.46 -6.86 6.06
C ASP A 168 3.93 -7.10 5.70
N ILE A 169 4.63 -6.00 5.41
CA ILE A 169 6.05 -6.06 5.02
C ILE A 169 6.99 -6.49 6.15
N HIS A 170 6.60 -6.26 7.39
CA HIS A 170 7.44 -6.57 8.54
C HIS A 170 7.40 -8.05 8.92
N GLY A 171 6.33 -8.72 8.56
CA GLY A 171 6.15 -10.14 8.83
C GLY A 171 5.11 -10.75 7.89
N PRO A 172 5.44 -10.93 6.59
CA PRO A 172 4.52 -11.52 5.63
C PRO A 172 4.34 -13.03 5.91
N ASN A 173 3.53 -13.34 6.91
CA ASN A 173 3.37 -14.70 7.44
C ASN A 173 2.30 -15.53 6.71
N ILE A 174 1.46 -14.92 5.89
CA ILE A 174 0.38 -15.64 5.18
C ILE A 174 0.90 -16.81 4.35
N PRO A 175 2.01 -16.70 3.57
CA PRO A 175 2.56 -17.86 2.85
C PRO A 175 2.90 -19.04 3.77
N ILE A 176 3.51 -18.78 4.91
CA ILE A 176 3.87 -19.80 5.90
C ILE A 176 2.62 -20.48 6.43
N MET A 177 1.61 -19.68 6.85
CA MET A 177 0.34 -20.18 7.38
C MET A 177 -0.47 -21.00 6.37
N PHE A 178 -0.28 -20.75 5.08
CA PHE A 178 -0.87 -21.56 4.01
C PHE A 178 0.04 -22.70 3.54
N GLY A 179 1.28 -22.81 4.06
CA GLY A 179 2.27 -23.78 3.61
C GLY A 179 2.68 -23.60 2.14
N ILE A 180 2.66 -22.37 1.64
CA ILE A 180 3.04 -22.00 0.27
C ILE A 180 4.53 -21.64 0.27
N LYS A 181 5.34 -22.38 -0.46
CA LYS A 181 6.79 -22.17 -0.55
C LYS A 181 7.24 -21.59 -1.89
N ASP A 182 6.47 -21.83 -2.94
CA ASP A 182 6.82 -21.44 -4.29
C ASP A 182 6.45 -19.98 -4.57
N LYS A 183 7.20 -19.36 -5.49
CA LYS A 183 6.84 -18.03 -5.98
C LYS A 183 5.65 -18.11 -6.94
N PRO A 184 4.80 -17.08 -6.99
CA PRO A 184 3.68 -17.04 -7.93
C PRO A 184 4.19 -16.95 -9.38
N TYR A 185 3.42 -17.50 -10.31
CA TYR A 185 3.74 -17.46 -11.73
C TYR A 185 3.33 -16.13 -12.35
N GLY A 186 4.20 -15.57 -13.20
CA GLY A 186 3.88 -14.40 -14.03
C GLY A 186 3.54 -14.83 -15.47
N ILE A 187 2.47 -14.28 -16.04
CA ILE A 187 2.08 -14.45 -17.45
C ILE A 187 1.68 -13.08 -18.00
N ASP A 188 2.31 -12.64 -19.09
CA ASP A 188 1.96 -11.40 -19.82
C ASP A 188 1.76 -10.17 -18.91
N ASN A 189 2.73 -9.88 -18.06
CA ASN A 189 2.69 -8.81 -17.06
C ASN A 189 1.57 -8.94 -16.00
N LYS A 190 0.99 -10.13 -15.84
CA LYS A 190 0.05 -10.46 -14.79
C LYS A 190 0.66 -11.50 -13.86
N ILE A 191 0.17 -11.54 -12.63
CA ILE A 191 0.62 -12.47 -11.60
C ILE A 191 -0.55 -13.38 -11.26
N LEU A 192 -0.34 -14.69 -11.35
CA LEU A 192 -1.34 -15.67 -10.92
C LEU A 192 -1.22 -15.88 -9.40
N PRO A 193 -2.27 -15.63 -8.61
CA PRO A 193 -2.23 -15.91 -7.18
C PRO A 193 -2.14 -17.42 -6.94
N HIS A 194 -1.53 -17.81 -5.82
CA HIS A 194 -1.67 -19.17 -5.35
C HIS A 194 -3.11 -19.43 -4.92
N GLU A 195 -3.60 -20.64 -5.17
CA GLU A 195 -4.90 -21.07 -4.68
C GLU A 195 -4.71 -22.27 -3.74
N ARG A 196 -5.11 -22.10 -2.50
CA ARG A 196 -5.04 -23.17 -1.50
C ARG A 196 -6.22 -23.04 -0.51
N TYR A 197 -6.78 -24.17 -0.11
CA TYR A 197 -7.96 -24.24 0.75
C TYR A 197 -9.16 -23.40 0.24
N GLY A 198 -9.29 -23.27 -1.10
CA GLY A 198 -10.32 -22.46 -1.74
C GLY A 198 -10.10 -20.94 -1.63
N VAL A 199 -8.91 -20.49 -1.24
CA VAL A 199 -8.56 -19.08 -1.10
C VAL A 199 -7.43 -18.71 -2.06
N ARG A 200 -7.58 -17.59 -2.80
CA ARG A 200 -6.53 -17.01 -3.64
C ARG A 200 -5.60 -16.18 -2.77
N VAL A 201 -4.31 -16.48 -2.80
CA VAL A 201 -3.31 -15.88 -1.91
C VAL A 201 -2.23 -15.15 -2.71
N MET A 202 -2.03 -13.88 -2.38
CA MET A 202 -0.90 -13.09 -2.84
C MET A 202 -0.24 -12.40 -1.63
N SER A 203 1.08 -12.33 -1.60
CA SER A 203 1.83 -11.77 -0.48
C SER A 203 3.07 -11.01 -0.97
N LEU A 204 3.40 -9.92 -0.28
CA LEU A 204 4.72 -9.28 -0.39
C LEU A 204 5.85 -10.25 -0.07
N GLY A 205 5.62 -11.26 0.78
CA GLY A 205 6.59 -12.30 1.11
C GLY A 205 7.14 -13.05 -0.10
N PHE A 206 6.35 -13.23 -1.15
CA PHE A 206 6.81 -13.86 -2.38
C PHE A 206 7.83 -13.03 -3.17
N MET A 207 7.86 -11.72 -2.94
CA MET A 207 8.80 -10.79 -3.59
C MET A 207 10.12 -10.65 -2.84
N MET A 208 10.20 -11.20 -1.61
CA MET A 208 11.40 -11.13 -0.78
C MET A 208 12.39 -12.22 -1.21
N SER A 209 13.68 -11.86 -1.26
CA SER A 209 14.76 -12.75 -1.67
C SER A 209 15.25 -13.58 -0.48
N GLY A 210 14.56 -14.70 -0.16
CA GLY A 210 14.98 -15.66 0.87
C GLY A 210 14.64 -15.27 2.33
N GLU A 211 14.49 -16.28 3.18
CA GLU A 211 14.30 -16.09 4.63
C GLU A 211 15.52 -15.38 5.23
N GLY A 212 15.28 -14.26 5.94
CA GLY A 212 16.31 -13.56 6.70
C GLY A 212 17.11 -12.50 5.93
N SER A 213 16.87 -12.25 4.66
CA SER A 213 17.51 -11.13 3.95
C SER A 213 16.87 -9.80 4.39
N PRO A 214 17.63 -8.87 5.00
CA PRO A 214 17.10 -7.56 5.36
C PRO A 214 16.80 -6.78 4.09
N VAL A 215 15.56 -6.79 3.63
CA VAL A 215 15.12 -5.89 2.58
C VAL A 215 14.77 -4.56 3.23
N ILE A 216 15.58 -3.55 2.99
CA ILE A 216 15.29 -2.19 3.46
C ILE A 216 14.21 -1.60 2.54
N TRP A 217 12.98 -1.90 2.84
CA TRP A 217 11.84 -1.29 2.18
C TRP A 217 11.63 0.12 2.74
N ARG A 218 11.75 1.12 1.90
CA ARG A 218 11.31 2.48 2.24
C ARG A 218 9.81 2.59 1.97
N GLY A 219 9.08 3.31 2.83
CA GLY A 219 7.62 3.41 2.80
C GLY A 219 6.98 3.52 1.40
N PRO A 220 7.46 4.41 0.52
CA PRO A 220 6.91 4.56 -0.82
C PRO A 220 7.11 3.35 -1.74
N LEU A 221 8.21 2.61 -1.58
CA LEU A 221 8.45 1.38 -2.34
C LEU A 221 7.47 0.28 -1.91
N VAL A 222 7.18 0.21 -0.60
CA VAL A 222 6.16 -0.72 -0.06
C VAL A 222 4.80 -0.43 -0.67
N THR A 223 4.38 0.83 -0.63
CA THR A 223 3.10 1.25 -1.18
C THR A 223 2.99 0.94 -2.65
N LYS A 224 4.05 1.21 -3.42
CA LYS A 224 4.12 0.87 -4.84
C LYS A 224 3.98 -0.64 -5.05
N ALA A 225 4.73 -1.44 -4.31
CA ALA A 225 4.67 -2.90 -4.41
C ALA A 225 3.28 -3.46 -4.09
N ILE A 226 2.62 -2.95 -3.03
CA ILE A 226 1.25 -3.36 -2.68
C ILE A 226 0.26 -2.98 -3.79
N LYS A 227 0.35 -1.76 -4.34
CA LYS A 227 -0.48 -1.34 -5.47
C LYS A 227 -0.28 -2.23 -6.68
N GLU A 228 0.98 -2.52 -7.03
CA GLU A 228 1.32 -3.39 -8.16
C GLU A 228 0.82 -4.82 -7.93
N LEU A 229 1.00 -5.39 -6.74
CA LEU A 229 0.46 -6.70 -6.40
C LEU A 229 -1.07 -6.73 -6.51
N PHE A 230 -1.76 -5.70 -6.01
CA PHE A 230 -3.20 -5.62 -6.15
C PHE A 230 -3.64 -5.54 -7.61
N GLN A 231 -2.98 -4.69 -8.41
CA GLN A 231 -3.36 -4.37 -9.79
C GLN A 231 -2.99 -5.48 -10.79
N PHE A 232 -1.82 -6.11 -10.61
CA PHE A 232 -1.31 -7.09 -11.57
C PHE A 232 -1.70 -8.52 -11.23
N THR A 233 -2.21 -8.78 -10.03
CA THR A 233 -2.74 -10.11 -9.67
C THR A 233 -4.04 -10.39 -10.39
N VAL A 234 -4.15 -11.57 -10.98
CA VAL A 234 -5.38 -12.07 -11.62
C VAL A 234 -6.32 -12.59 -10.54
N TRP A 235 -7.00 -11.66 -9.87
CA TRP A 235 -7.95 -12.01 -8.81
C TRP A 235 -9.18 -12.74 -9.33
N GLY A 236 -9.60 -12.47 -10.60
CA GLY A 236 -10.89 -12.91 -11.12
C GLY A 236 -12.05 -12.33 -10.31
N ASP A 237 -13.20 -13.02 -10.35
CA ASP A 237 -14.36 -12.62 -9.54
C ASP A 237 -14.17 -13.07 -8.10
N LEU A 238 -14.22 -12.11 -7.17
CA LEU A 238 -14.16 -12.35 -5.74
C LEU A 238 -15.35 -11.72 -5.04
N ASP A 239 -15.93 -12.45 -4.08
CA ASP A 239 -16.90 -11.88 -3.16
C ASP A 239 -16.20 -11.12 -2.04
N PHE A 240 -15.04 -11.64 -1.58
CA PHE A 240 -14.20 -11.01 -0.54
C PHE A 240 -12.73 -11.04 -0.92
N LEU A 241 -12.05 -9.89 -0.76
CA LEU A 241 -10.58 -9.83 -0.70
C LEU A 241 -10.19 -9.23 0.65
N LEU A 242 -9.51 -10.03 1.49
CA LEU A 242 -9.00 -9.60 2.78
C LEU A 242 -7.59 -9.04 2.62
N ILE A 243 -7.36 -7.85 3.15
CA ILE A 243 -6.04 -7.21 3.12
C ILE A 243 -5.41 -7.30 4.51
N ASP A 244 -4.34 -8.08 4.64
CA ASP A 244 -3.56 -8.14 5.88
C ASP A 244 -2.63 -6.94 5.96
N LEU A 245 -2.99 -5.91 6.73
CA LEU A 245 -2.24 -4.66 6.84
C LEU A 245 -1.04 -4.79 7.79
N PRO A 246 0.01 -3.97 7.64
CA PRO A 246 1.04 -3.82 8.66
C PRO A 246 0.43 -3.45 10.01
N PRO A 247 1.01 -3.90 11.15
CA PRO A 247 0.51 -3.56 12.47
C PRO A 247 0.71 -2.08 12.81
N GLY A 248 -0.17 -1.55 13.66
CA GLY A 248 -0.09 -0.17 14.15
C GLY A 248 -0.81 0.84 13.25
N THR A 249 -0.57 2.12 13.53
CA THR A 249 -1.20 3.29 12.88
C THR A 249 -0.19 4.11 12.08
N GLY A 250 0.90 3.49 11.68
CA GLY A 250 1.99 4.15 10.96
C GLY A 250 1.66 4.50 9.50
N ASP A 251 2.56 5.22 8.87
CA ASP A 251 2.42 5.74 7.49
C ASP A 251 2.08 4.64 6.48
N ALA A 252 2.62 3.44 6.64
CA ALA A 252 2.34 2.31 5.75
C ALA A 252 0.85 1.93 5.76
N THR A 253 0.23 1.81 6.94
CA THR A 253 -1.20 1.49 7.08
C THR A 253 -2.08 2.58 6.47
N ILE A 254 -1.73 3.86 6.71
CA ILE A 254 -2.46 5.02 6.17
C ILE A 254 -2.34 5.04 4.65
N THR A 255 -1.12 4.89 4.13
CA THR A 255 -0.87 4.98 2.69
C THR A 255 -1.51 3.83 1.91
N VAL A 256 -1.47 2.61 2.46
CA VAL A 256 -2.18 1.45 1.87
C VAL A 256 -3.68 1.70 1.89
N GLY A 257 -4.22 2.15 3.04
CA GLY A 257 -5.65 2.46 3.19
C GLY A 257 -6.15 3.56 2.24
N GLN A 258 -5.29 4.54 1.90
CA GLN A 258 -5.61 5.58 0.92
C GLN A 258 -5.49 5.11 -0.53
N SER A 259 -4.73 4.05 -0.78
CA SER A 259 -4.35 3.63 -2.13
C SER A 259 -5.23 2.53 -2.69
N LEU A 260 -5.81 1.70 -1.81
CA LEU A 260 -6.70 0.61 -2.19
C LEU A 260 -8.17 1.01 -2.03
N PRO A 261 -9.07 0.51 -2.88
CA PRO A 261 -10.50 0.83 -2.85
C PRO A 261 -11.21 0.05 -1.72
N LEU A 262 -10.78 0.28 -0.48
CA LEU A 262 -11.33 -0.42 0.68
C LEU A 262 -12.82 -0.14 0.84
N THR A 263 -13.61 -1.19 0.97
CA THR A 263 -15.05 -1.08 1.25
C THR A 263 -15.32 -0.99 2.75
N SER A 264 -14.48 -1.65 3.54
CA SER A 264 -14.63 -1.70 4.99
C SER A 264 -13.37 -2.21 5.69
N ALA A 265 -13.36 -2.18 7.02
CA ALA A 265 -12.26 -2.65 7.83
C ALA A 265 -12.75 -3.45 9.04
N ILE A 266 -11.93 -4.40 9.49
CA ILE A 266 -12.07 -5.13 10.76
C ILE A 266 -10.82 -4.84 11.61
N VAL A 267 -10.99 -4.60 12.90
CA VAL A 267 -9.88 -4.39 13.81
C VAL A 267 -9.72 -5.59 14.74
N VAL A 268 -8.50 -6.13 14.77
CA VAL A 268 -8.13 -7.25 15.66
C VAL A 268 -7.45 -6.71 16.90
N THR A 269 -7.89 -7.17 18.05
CA THR A 269 -7.30 -6.87 19.37
C THR A 269 -7.19 -8.12 20.24
N THR A 270 -6.54 -8.00 21.38
CA THR A 270 -6.60 -8.97 22.49
C THR A 270 -7.27 -8.29 23.70
N PRO A 271 -7.74 -9.03 24.73
CA PRO A 271 -8.43 -8.44 25.87
C PRO A 271 -7.62 -7.43 26.69
N GLN A 272 -6.30 -7.41 26.56
CA GLN A 272 -5.40 -6.56 27.32
C GLN A 272 -5.67 -5.07 27.08
N ARG A 273 -5.76 -4.27 28.13
CA ARG A 273 -6.02 -2.81 28.06
C ARG A 273 -5.05 -2.07 27.14
N VAL A 274 -3.77 -2.44 27.11
CA VAL A 274 -2.78 -1.84 26.21
C VAL A 274 -3.13 -2.13 24.75
N ALA A 275 -3.46 -3.39 24.41
CA ALA A 275 -3.84 -3.78 23.06
C ALA A 275 -5.13 -3.06 22.62
N VAL A 276 -6.12 -2.97 23.49
CA VAL A 276 -7.37 -2.24 23.23
C VAL A 276 -7.11 -0.76 22.97
N SER A 277 -6.24 -0.11 23.77
CA SER A 277 -5.87 1.29 23.57
C SER A 277 -5.22 1.54 22.20
N ASP A 278 -4.35 0.63 21.77
CA ASP A 278 -3.69 0.72 20.45
C ASP A 278 -4.69 0.43 19.32
N ALA A 279 -5.55 -0.57 19.50
CA ALA A 279 -6.59 -0.93 18.54
C ALA A 279 -7.62 0.21 18.35
N LEU A 280 -7.96 0.96 19.39
CA LEU A 280 -8.80 2.16 19.29
C LEU A 280 -8.16 3.22 18.37
N ARG A 281 -6.82 3.38 18.41
CA ARG A 281 -6.12 4.30 17.50
C ARG A 281 -6.20 3.81 16.05
N SER A 282 -6.03 2.50 15.85
CA SER A 282 -6.18 1.89 14.53
C SER A 282 -7.58 2.08 13.96
N ALA A 283 -8.62 1.85 14.77
CA ALA A 283 -10.01 2.10 14.38
C ALA A 283 -10.25 3.55 13.95
N LYS A 284 -9.75 4.53 14.74
CA LYS A 284 -9.85 5.95 14.39
C LYS A 284 -9.09 6.32 13.11
N THR A 285 -8.04 5.58 12.76
CA THR A 285 -7.36 5.77 11.48
C THR A 285 -8.28 5.40 10.32
N PHE A 286 -8.99 4.28 10.39
CA PHE A 286 -9.97 3.90 9.37
C PHE A 286 -11.13 4.91 9.26
N GLU A 287 -11.61 5.45 10.38
CA GLU A 287 -12.62 6.51 10.36
C GLU A 287 -12.12 7.75 9.61
N LYS A 288 -10.87 8.19 9.87
CA LYS A 288 -10.24 9.32 9.16
C LYS A 288 -10.05 9.05 7.66
N LEU A 289 -9.91 7.81 7.27
CA LEU A 289 -9.81 7.37 5.87
C LEU A 289 -11.19 7.20 5.21
N ASN A 290 -12.28 7.49 5.93
CA ASN A 290 -13.66 7.24 5.50
C ASN A 290 -13.93 5.76 5.15
N VAL A 291 -13.22 4.83 5.79
CA VAL A 291 -13.42 3.39 5.65
C VAL A 291 -14.38 2.92 6.76
N LYS A 292 -15.50 2.32 6.36
CA LYS A 292 -16.50 1.78 7.29
C LYS A 292 -15.91 0.68 8.16
N LEU A 293 -16.02 0.78 9.49
CA LEU A 293 -15.68 -0.32 10.38
C LEU A 293 -16.83 -1.34 10.40
N LEU A 294 -16.54 -2.60 10.02
CA LEU A 294 -17.48 -3.71 10.13
C LEU A 294 -17.59 -4.21 11.55
N GLY A 295 -16.48 -4.20 12.30
CA GLY A 295 -16.49 -4.64 13.68
C GLY A 295 -15.11 -4.98 14.22
N ILE A 296 -15.10 -5.64 15.35
CA ILE A 296 -13.92 -6.00 16.13
C ILE A 296 -13.86 -7.51 16.27
N VAL A 297 -12.65 -8.08 16.16
CA VAL A 297 -12.35 -9.46 16.54
C VAL A 297 -11.46 -9.42 17.77
N GLU A 298 -11.93 -10.00 18.88
CA GLU A 298 -11.10 -10.24 20.06
C GLU A 298 -10.42 -11.58 19.94
N ASN A 299 -9.15 -11.58 19.56
CA ASN A 299 -8.32 -12.78 19.48
C ASN A 299 -7.64 -13.06 20.83
N MET A 300 -7.24 -14.32 21.06
CA MET A 300 -6.63 -14.75 22.33
C MET A 300 -7.53 -14.41 23.53
N SER A 301 -8.84 -14.51 23.35
CA SER A 301 -9.83 -14.08 24.32
C SER A 301 -9.76 -14.88 25.62
N TYR A 302 -9.57 -16.18 25.50
CA TYR A 302 -9.36 -17.10 26.63
C TYR A 302 -8.58 -18.33 26.16
N PHE A 303 -7.98 -19.05 27.10
CA PHE A 303 -7.31 -20.33 26.87
C PHE A 303 -8.23 -21.47 27.33
N ILE A 304 -8.33 -22.53 26.52
CA ILE A 304 -8.99 -23.76 26.90
C ILE A 304 -7.93 -24.78 27.26
N CYS A 305 -7.91 -25.20 28.52
CA CYS A 305 -6.97 -26.24 28.99
C CYS A 305 -7.32 -27.59 28.35
N PRO A 306 -6.41 -28.23 27.61
CA PRO A 306 -6.71 -29.49 26.93
C PRO A 306 -7.10 -30.63 27.89
N ASP A 307 -6.49 -30.67 29.07
CA ASP A 307 -6.69 -31.77 30.03
C ASP A 307 -8.01 -31.67 30.80
N SER A 308 -8.46 -30.43 31.09
CA SER A 308 -9.63 -30.20 31.96
C SER A 308 -10.81 -29.53 31.28
N GLY A 309 -10.62 -29.03 30.06
CA GLY A 309 -11.65 -28.22 29.38
C GLY A 309 -11.91 -26.87 30.03
N LYS A 310 -11.20 -26.54 31.12
CA LYS A 310 -11.41 -25.29 31.86
C LYS A 310 -10.91 -24.10 31.10
N LYS A 311 -11.69 -23.01 31.11
CA LYS A 311 -11.33 -21.72 30.50
C LYS A 311 -10.53 -20.84 31.46
N TYR A 312 -9.48 -20.21 30.94
CA TYR A 312 -8.63 -19.24 31.65
C TYR A 312 -8.52 -17.96 30.85
N ASN A 313 -8.83 -16.83 31.48
CA ASN A 313 -8.72 -15.49 30.87
C ASN A 313 -7.29 -14.95 31.06
N ILE A 314 -6.30 -15.56 30.39
CA ILE A 314 -4.88 -15.26 30.58
C ILE A 314 -4.56 -13.77 30.32
N PHE A 315 -5.23 -13.18 29.34
CA PHE A 315 -5.04 -11.77 28.96
C PHE A 315 -6.14 -10.84 29.50
N GLY A 316 -6.93 -11.29 30.47
CA GLY A 316 -8.09 -10.55 30.98
C GLY A 316 -9.35 -10.84 30.15
N GLU A 317 -10.38 -10.02 30.35
CA GLU A 317 -11.69 -10.16 29.69
C GLU A 317 -12.33 -8.80 29.43
N GLY A 318 -13.31 -8.76 28.52
CA GLY A 318 -14.14 -7.58 28.28
C GLY A 318 -13.49 -6.49 27.44
N GLY A 319 -12.26 -6.69 26.94
CA GLY A 319 -11.56 -5.68 26.16
C GLY A 319 -12.23 -5.38 24.82
N GLY A 320 -12.63 -6.42 24.10
CA GLY A 320 -13.33 -6.31 22.82
C GLY A 320 -14.72 -5.70 22.97
N GLU A 321 -15.46 -6.08 24.01
CA GLU A 321 -16.77 -5.48 24.33
C GLU A 321 -16.66 -3.99 24.64
N ALA A 322 -15.71 -3.61 25.50
CA ALA A 322 -15.49 -2.21 25.82
C ALA A 322 -15.16 -1.38 24.57
N MET A 323 -14.34 -1.93 23.68
CA MET A 323 -14.01 -1.32 22.39
C MET A 323 -15.22 -1.21 21.46
N SER A 324 -16.05 -2.28 21.38
CA SER A 324 -17.29 -2.34 20.61
C SER A 324 -18.26 -1.23 21.04
N ILE A 325 -18.46 -1.06 22.32
CA ILE A 325 -19.30 -0.01 22.90
C ILE A 325 -18.73 1.38 22.57
N ALA A 326 -17.43 1.58 22.77
CA ALA A 326 -16.78 2.88 22.56
C ALA A 326 -16.84 3.34 21.09
N LEU A 327 -16.73 2.41 20.14
CA LEU A 327 -16.74 2.69 18.69
C LEU A 327 -18.13 2.53 18.06
N LYS A 328 -19.11 2.02 18.80
CA LYS A 328 -20.47 1.72 18.30
C LYS A 328 -20.47 0.79 17.09
N VAL A 329 -19.58 -0.21 17.10
CA VAL A 329 -19.49 -1.25 16.07
C VAL A 329 -19.60 -2.63 16.72
N PRO A 330 -20.08 -3.68 16.02
CA PRO A 330 -20.26 -4.99 16.63
C PRO A 330 -18.93 -5.65 17.02
N LEU A 331 -18.95 -6.42 18.11
CA LEU A 331 -17.96 -7.45 18.38
C LEU A 331 -18.31 -8.67 17.51
N LEU A 332 -17.50 -8.91 16.46
CA LEU A 332 -17.76 -10.00 15.52
C LEU A 332 -17.59 -11.36 16.18
N GLY A 333 -16.60 -11.51 17.05
CA GLY A 333 -16.39 -12.74 17.79
C GLY A 333 -15.19 -12.69 18.72
N LYS A 334 -15.10 -13.74 19.53
CA LYS A 334 -14.01 -14.02 20.47
C LYS A 334 -13.34 -15.33 20.06
N VAL A 335 -12.07 -15.26 19.70
CA VAL A 335 -11.29 -16.45 19.30
C VAL A 335 -10.47 -16.95 20.50
N PRO A 336 -10.65 -18.20 20.94
CA PRO A 336 -9.84 -18.77 22.01
C PRO A 336 -8.40 -19.04 21.57
N MET A 337 -7.53 -19.26 22.56
CA MET A 337 -6.21 -19.85 22.36
C MET A 337 -6.32 -21.37 22.47
N GLU A 338 -5.85 -22.06 21.42
CA GLU A 338 -5.75 -23.52 21.37
C GLU A 338 -4.36 -23.91 20.84
N LEU A 339 -3.82 -25.03 21.27
CA LEU A 339 -2.53 -25.53 20.80
C LEU A 339 -2.56 -25.81 19.29
N ASP A 340 -3.64 -26.44 18.82
CA ASP A 340 -3.85 -26.76 17.41
C ASP A 340 -3.89 -25.50 16.53
N LEU A 341 -4.40 -24.37 17.06
CA LEU A 341 -4.42 -23.10 16.32
C LEU A 341 -3.00 -22.59 16.04
N ARG A 342 -2.12 -22.68 17.03
CA ARG A 342 -0.71 -22.31 16.88
C ARG A 342 0.00 -23.26 15.92
N GLU A 343 -0.12 -24.58 16.18
CA GLU A 343 0.54 -25.59 15.35
C GLU A 343 0.10 -25.55 13.89
N GLY A 344 -1.18 -25.36 13.64
CA GLY A 344 -1.72 -25.22 12.29
C GLY A 344 -1.11 -24.02 11.54
N GLY A 345 -0.92 -22.88 12.24
CA GLY A 345 -0.23 -21.72 11.69
C GLY A 345 1.23 -21.98 11.32
N ASP A 346 1.95 -22.75 12.16
CA ASP A 346 3.37 -23.06 11.94
C ASP A 346 3.58 -24.15 10.85
N THR A 347 2.62 -25.05 10.68
CA THR A 347 2.72 -26.18 9.74
C THR A 347 2.09 -25.92 8.38
N GLY A 348 1.44 -24.77 8.20
CA GLY A 348 0.74 -24.42 6.94
C GLY A 348 -0.59 -25.12 6.76
N GLU A 349 -1.21 -25.55 7.86
CA GLU A 349 -2.52 -26.19 7.90
C GLU A 349 -3.40 -25.47 8.94
N PRO A 350 -4.00 -24.31 8.57
CA PRO A 350 -4.78 -23.48 9.48
C PRO A 350 -5.87 -24.24 10.23
N ILE A 351 -6.19 -23.82 11.46
CA ILE A 351 -7.10 -24.56 12.36
C ILE A 351 -8.47 -24.86 11.72
N THR A 352 -8.98 -23.93 10.90
CA THR A 352 -10.25 -24.14 10.18
C THR A 352 -10.20 -25.29 9.17
N VAL A 353 -9.00 -25.71 8.74
CA VAL A 353 -8.77 -26.90 7.91
C VAL A 353 -8.42 -28.10 8.78
N ARG A 354 -7.45 -27.95 9.68
CA ARG A 354 -6.87 -29.01 10.51
C ARG A 354 -7.88 -29.61 11.46
N ASN A 355 -8.66 -28.77 12.16
CA ASN A 355 -9.66 -29.20 13.14
C ASN A 355 -10.92 -28.33 13.04
N PRO A 356 -11.82 -28.64 12.09
CA PRO A 356 -13.05 -27.86 11.87
C PRO A 356 -13.98 -27.81 13.10
N GLU A 357 -13.92 -28.82 13.96
CA GLU A 357 -14.77 -28.93 15.15
C GLU A 357 -14.21 -28.19 16.37
N SER A 358 -12.98 -27.67 16.31
CA SER A 358 -12.39 -26.92 17.39
C SER A 358 -13.17 -25.65 17.76
N ALA A 359 -13.00 -25.18 18.99
CA ALA A 359 -13.65 -23.94 19.42
C ALA A 359 -13.20 -22.73 18.61
N SER A 360 -11.91 -22.66 18.21
CA SER A 360 -11.39 -21.60 17.35
C SER A 360 -12.00 -21.67 15.95
N SER A 361 -12.12 -22.86 15.35
CA SER A 361 -12.72 -23.02 14.03
C SER A 361 -14.18 -22.57 14.01
N LYS A 362 -14.96 -22.95 15.02
CA LYS A 362 -16.34 -22.49 15.17
C LYS A 362 -16.45 -20.99 15.35
N ALA A 363 -15.56 -20.40 16.15
CA ALA A 363 -15.51 -18.96 16.32
C ALA A 363 -15.20 -18.21 15.00
N PHE A 364 -14.27 -18.72 14.18
CA PHE A 364 -14.00 -18.14 12.86
C PHE A 364 -15.18 -18.27 11.89
N LEU A 365 -15.91 -19.38 11.95
CA LEU A 365 -17.12 -19.57 11.14
C LEU A 365 -18.23 -18.58 11.52
N GLU A 366 -18.49 -18.41 12.82
CA GLU A 366 -19.43 -17.41 13.34
C GLU A 366 -19.05 -15.98 12.96
N ILE A 367 -17.73 -15.65 13.00
CA ILE A 367 -17.22 -14.35 12.56
C ILE A 367 -17.48 -14.17 11.06
N ALA A 368 -17.22 -15.21 10.24
CA ALA A 368 -17.47 -15.18 8.81
C ALA A 368 -18.95 -14.96 8.46
N GLU A 369 -19.86 -15.63 9.15
CA GLU A 369 -21.31 -15.45 9.01
C GLU A 369 -21.73 -14.01 9.29
N LYS A 370 -21.24 -13.40 10.38
CA LYS A 370 -21.50 -11.99 10.68
C LYS A 370 -20.91 -11.03 9.64
N VAL A 371 -19.73 -11.33 9.10
CA VAL A 371 -19.14 -10.53 8.02
C VAL A 371 -20.02 -10.59 6.78
N VAL A 372 -20.55 -11.75 6.42
CA VAL A 372 -21.49 -11.91 5.31
C VAL A 372 -22.76 -11.11 5.55
N GLU A 373 -23.36 -11.21 6.73
CA GLU A 373 -24.56 -10.47 7.11
C GLU A 373 -24.34 -8.94 7.01
N LEU A 374 -23.26 -8.43 7.61
CA LEU A 374 -22.95 -6.99 7.66
C LEU A 374 -22.57 -6.38 6.30
N THR A 375 -22.06 -7.19 5.38
CA THR A 375 -21.74 -6.77 4.01
C THR A 375 -22.92 -6.89 3.08
N GLY A 376 -23.93 -7.68 3.43
CA GLY A 376 -25.11 -7.91 2.59
C GLY A 376 -24.80 -8.66 1.29
N VAL A 377 -23.65 -9.36 1.22
CA VAL A 377 -23.29 -10.11 0.02
C VAL A 377 -24.21 -11.30 -0.17
N SER A 378 -24.83 -11.40 -1.33
CA SER A 378 -25.63 -12.58 -1.72
C SER A 378 -24.75 -13.56 -2.49
N LYS A 379 -25.01 -14.87 -2.31
CA LYS A 379 -24.46 -15.90 -3.19
C LYS A 379 -25.07 -15.71 -4.57
N GLU A 380 -24.23 -15.65 -5.60
CA GLU A 380 -24.73 -15.81 -6.96
C GLU A 380 -25.21 -17.25 -7.10
N SER A 381 -26.48 -17.43 -7.44
CA SER A 381 -27.01 -18.73 -7.79
C SER A 381 -26.28 -19.23 -9.04
N ASN A 382 -25.49 -20.28 -8.90
CA ASN A 382 -24.87 -20.98 -10.05
C ASN A 382 -25.92 -21.57 -10.96
#